data_8d33b213e7ef015126c2ecbaf780dd96
#
_entry.id   8d33b213e7ef015126c2ecbaf780dd96
#
_cell.length_a   1.000
_cell.length_b   1.000
_cell.length_c   1.000
_cell.angle_alpha   90.00
_cell.angle_beta   90.00
_cell.angle_gamma   90.00
#
_symmetry.space_group_name_H-M   'P 1'
#
loop_
_entity.id
_entity.type
_entity.pdbx_description
1 polymer ?
#
loop_
_entity_poly.entity_id
_entity_poly.type
_entity_poly.pdbx_seq_one_letter_code
_entity_poly.pdbx_strand_id
1 'polypeptide(L)'
;MSRSGYXXXXAFPMLHERPVAAGEAVPLFVDVDGTLTRADISLESFVRIARSSITAMMAVLAWLVAGRAVAKTMAARRDRIDAARLPYRQEVLNLIEAAKADGRPVILASASHWRHIRHIADHLELSDPIIATRGRANLKGSAKLAAIRARIGPDAPFDYVGDSRADCCLWRAARQGWSVGHVPPRSAVERLAGARTGPARSVIKAMRPHQWAKNALVLVPAFTSGEFTKPAVLLTAVAAALLMSLIASSIYLLNDLLDIDSDRAHRTKWKRPLAHGDLSIPAALGLSIALAAVGLAGGWLLGGPSLTFWLLAYMAITTAYSFRLKAVMVGDAIVLASLYTIRIWIGAIAIGVPLSFWLLLFSVFLFLSLAYLKRYIEMRDAVEPNRLLSGRGYMGGDLDVVMMSGISAGMVAILVLALFAHDPATAAHYATPELLWLLCLPLIYWLNRIWMMARRGEVEGDPVAFAIKDRRSILVGGAMACIFAAALYGPAAAP
;
A
#
# COMPACT_ATOMS: atom_id res chain seq x y z
N MET A 1 -57.90 -28.01 -14.63
CA MET A 1 -56.61 -28.53 -15.14
C MET A 1 -55.49 -27.88 -14.39
N SER A 2 -54.96 -28.60 -13.38
CA SER A 2 -53.91 -28.11 -12.47
C SER A 2 -52.54 -28.36 -13.08
N ARG A 3 -51.68 -27.36 -13.11
CA ARG A 3 -50.22 -27.54 -13.36
C ARG A 3 -49.49 -27.38 -12.05
N SER A 4 -49.15 -28.52 -11.47
CA SER A 4 -48.23 -28.58 -10.33
C SER A 4 -46.81 -28.46 -10.85
N GLY A 5 -46.14 -27.40 -10.47
CA GLY A 5 -44.72 -27.20 -10.79
C GLY A 5 -43.82 -27.79 -9.69
N TYR A 6 -43.05 -28.76 -10.03
CA TYR A 6 -42.06 -29.42 -9.15
C TYR A 6 -40.72 -28.65 -9.08
N UNK A 7 -40.05 -28.34 -8.08
CA UNK A 7 -38.98 -27.83 -7.92
C UNK A 7 -38.07 -28.80 -7.66
N UNK A 8 -37.54 -29.05 -8.17
CA UNK A 8 -36.76 -29.80 -8.05
C UNK A 8 -35.85 -29.38 -7.29
N UNK A 9 -35.75 -29.64 -6.51
CA UNK A 9 -34.94 -29.43 -5.80
C UNK A 9 -33.87 -29.98 -6.13
N UNK A 10 -33.16 -29.62 -6.54
CA UNK A 10 -32.25 -29.97 -6.79
C UNK A 10 -31.68 -30.58 -5.87
N ALA A 11 -31.52 -31.69 -5.75
CA ALA A 11 -30.77 -32.55 -4.85
C ALA A 11 -29.27 -32.33 -5.04
N PHE A 12 -28.61 -31.79 -4.03
CA PHE A 12 -27.15 -31.72 -3.96
C PHE A 12 -26.60 -33.19 -3.99
N PRO A 13 -25.58 -33.48 -4.81
CA PRO A 13 -24.89 -34.74 -4.66
C PRO A 13 -24.11 -34.66 -3.32
N MET A 14 -24.68 -35.27 -2.31
CA MET A 14 -24.02 -35.51 -1.02
C MET A 14 -22.93 -36.55 -1.28
N LEU A 15 -21.67 -36.11 -1.25
CA LEU A 15 -20.60 -37.07 -0.99
C LEU A 15 -20.91 -37.69 0.37
N HIS A 16 -21.02 -39.01 0.44
CA HIS A 16 -21.26 -39.75 1.68
C HIS A 16 -20.05 -39.60 2.61
N GLU A 17 -19.97 -38.48 3.27
CA GLU A 17 -19.05 -38.30 4.40
C GLU A 17 -19.85 -38.72 5.65
N ARG A 18 -19.34 -39.70 6.41
CA ARG A 18 -20.03 -40.25 7.58
C ARG A 18 -20.48 -39.16 8.56
N PRO A 19 -21.70 -39.19 9.09
CA PRO A 19 -22.07 -38.33 10.22
C PRO A 19 -21.20 -38.66 11.44
N VAL A 20 -20.88 -37.64 12.23
CA VAL A 20 -20.19 -37.80 13.51
C VAL A 20 -21.06 -38.66 14.41
N ALA A 21 -20.54 -39.81 14.85
CA ALA A 21 -21.32 -40.76 15.66
C ALA A 21 -21.60 -40.20 17.07
N ALA A 22 -22.75 -40.55 17.62
CA ALA A 22 -23.12 -40.21 19.00
C ALA A 22 -22.12 -40.83 19.98
N GLY A 23 -21.37 -40.00 20.73
CA GLY A 23 -20.32 -40.43 21.66
C GLY A 23 -18.93 -39.92 21.32
N GLU A 24 -18.73 -39.25 20.16
CA GLU A 24 -17.47 -38.63 19.80
C GLU A 24 -17.29 -37.28 20.52
N ALA A 25 -16.03 -36.85 20.69
CA ALA A 25 -15.68 -35.57 21.32
C ALA A 25 -16.34 -34.37 20.60
N VAL A 26 -16.83 -33.38 21.34
CA VAL A 26 -17.57 -32.21 20.83
C VAL A 26 -16.73 -31.47 19.75
N PRO A 27 -17.22 -31.38 18.50
CA PRO A 27 -16.45 -30.76 17.42
C PRO A 27 -16.30 -29.25 17.59
N LEU A 28 -15.13 -28.75 17.17
CA LEU A 28 -14.82 -27.31 17.11
C LEU A 28 -15.02 -26.83 15.68
N PHE A 29 -15.96 -25.91 15.45
CA PHE A 29 -16.15 -25.24 14.16
C PHE A 29 -15.41 -23.91 14.16
N VAL A 30 -14.57 -23.70 13.16
CA VAL A 30 -13.71 -22.50 13.05
C VAL A 30 -14.08 -21.72 11.78
N ASP A 31 -14.53 -20.48 11.96
CA ASP A 31 -14.71 -19.58 10.83
C ASP A 31 -13.33 -19.17 10.28
N VAL A 32 -13.25 -18.80 9.00
CA VAL A 32 -11.98 -18.55 8.34
C VAL A 32 -11.72 -17.07 8.08
N ASP A 33 -12.62 -16.42 7.30
CA ASP A 33 -12.44 -15.01 6.89
C ASP A 33 -12.63 -14.07 8.08
N GLY A 34 -11.58 -13.36 8.48
CA GLY A 34 -11.62 -12.47 9.65
C GLY A 34 -11.40 -13.19 10.99
N THR A 35 -11.54 -14.52 11.02
CA THR A 35 -11.43 -15.35 12.23
C THR A 35 -10.09 -16.10 12.28
N LEU A 36 -9.95 -17.19 11.55
CA LEU A 36 -8.71 -17.96 11.46
C LEU A 36 -7.59 -17.13 10.83
N THR A 37 -7.93 -16.43 9.77
CA THR A 37 -7.03 -15.45 9.13
C THR A 37 -7.63 -14.05 9.24
N ARG A 38 -6.77 -13.03 9.35
CA ARG A 38 -7.19 -11.62 9.31
C ARG A 38 -7.65 -11.19 7.92
N ALA A 39 -7.35 -11.99 6.90
CA ALA A 39 -7.68 -11.75 5.49
C ALA A 39 -9.15 -12.08 5.19
N ASP A 40 -9.74 -11.42 4.18
CA ASP A 40 -10.94 -11.87 3.47
C ASP A 40 -10.46 -12.54 2.19
N ILE A 41 -10.47 -13.84 2.16
CA ILE A 41 -9.95 -14.69 1.07
C ILE A 41 -10.61 -14.35 -0.26
N SER A 42 -11.94 -14.16 -0.24
CA SER A 42 -12.70 -13.88 -1.47
C SER A 42 -12.33 -12.51 -2.05
N LEU A 43 -12.23 -11.47 -1.20
CA LEU A 43 -11.88 -10.13 -1.65
C LEU A 43 -10.44 -10.08 -2.17
N GLU A 44 -9.50 -10.76 -1.50
CA GLU A 44 -8.12 -10.83 -1.98
C GLU A 44 -8.02 -11.52 -3.34
N SER A 45 -8.77 -12.58 -3.52
CA SER A 45 -8.85 -13.29 -4.81
C SER A 45 -9.35 -12.36 -5.92
N PHE A 46 -10.39 -11.55 -5.64
CA PHE A 46 -10.90 -10.56 -6.61
C PHE A 46 -9.83 -9.52 -6.97
N VAL A 47 -9.12 -8.97 -5.98
CA VAL A 47 -8.05 -7.99 -6.20
C VAL A 47 -6.92 -8.61 -7.04
N ARG A 48 -6.51 -9.83 -6.71
CA ARG A 48 -5.44 -10.57 -7.39
C ARG A 48 -5.77 -10.79 -8.88
N ILE A 49 -7.01 -11.17 -9.16
CA ILE A 49 -7.48 -11.35 -10.55
C ILE A 49 -7.56 -9.98 -11.25
N ALA A 50 -8.21 -8.99 -10.61
CA ALA A 50 -8.43 -7.67 -11.22
C ALA A 50 -7.12 -6.97 -11.61
N ARG A 51 -6.04 -7.15 -10.84
CA ARG A 51 -4.74 -6.51 -11.14
C ARG A 51 -4.04 -7.12 -12.35
N SER A 52 -4.42 -8.30 -12.80
CA SER A 52 -3.71 -9.01 -13.89
C SER A 52 -3.94 -8.36 -15.27
N SER A 53 -5.12 -7.80 -15.51
CA SER A 53 -5.43 -7.07 -16.74
C SER A 53 -6.75 -6.29 -16.63
N ILE A 54 -6.94 -5.33 -17.52
CA ILE A 54 -8.21 -4.55 -17.59
C ILE A 54 -9.38 -5.51 -17.88
N THR A 55 -9.18 -6.48 -18.77
CA THR A 55 -10.23 -7.47 -19.09
C THR A 55 -10.58 -8.33 -17.87
N ALA A 56 -9.59 -8.71 -17.08
CA ALA A 56 -9.81 -9.46 -15.83
C ALA A 56 -10.56 -8.61 -14.78
N MET A 57 -10.24 -7.33 -14.69
CA MET A 57 -10.95 -6.39 -13.82
C MET A 57 -12.42 -6.28 -14.21
N MET A 58 -12.70 -6.10 -15.53
CA MET A 58 -14.08 -6.06 -16.04
C MET A 58 -14.81 -7.38 -15.79
N ALA A 59 -14.12 -8.51 -15.91
CA ALA A 59 -14.69 -9.82 -15.59
C ALA A 59 -15.10 -9.92 -14.10
N VAL A 60 -14.24 -9.46 -13.19
CA VAL A 60 -14.55 -9.46 -11.74
C VAL A 60 -15.80 -8.59 -11.47
N LEU A 61 -15.88 -7.40 -12.08
CA LEU A 61 -17.05 -6.52 -11.95
C LEU A 61 -18.32 -7.21 -12.45
N ALA A 62 -18.26 -7.85 -13.63
CA ALA A 62 -19.40 -8.60 -14.20
C ALA A 62 -19.84 -9.75 -13.27
N TRP A 63 -18.88 -10.49 -12.67
CA TRP A 63 -19.23 -11.57 -11.74
C TRP A 63 -19.88 -11.03 -10.46
N LEU A 64 -19.44 -9.87 -9.95
CA LEU A 64 -20.03 -9.25 -8.75
C LEU A 64 -21.49 -8.81 -9.03
N VAL A 65 -21.76 -8.29 -10.22
CA VAL A 65 -23.13 -7.96 -10.68
C VAL A 65 -23.97 -9.22 -10.79
N ALA A 66 -23.41 -10.34 -11.28
CA ALA A 66 -24.11 -11.63 -11.39
C ALA A 66 -24.39 -12.30 -10.04
N GLY A 67 -23.78 -11.80 -8.97
CA GLY A 67 -24.01 -12.25 -7.59
C GLY A 67 -22.77 -12.77 -6.87
N ARG A 68 -22.75 -12.56 -5.57
CA ARG A 68 -21.60 -12.87 -4.70
C ARG A 68 -21.12 -14.32 -4.79
N ALA A 69 -22.06 -15.28 -4.84
CA ALA A 69 -21.70 -16.71 -4.91
C ALA A 69 -21.09 -17.07 -6.27
N VAL A 70 -21.61 -16.46 -7.35
CA VAL A 70 -21.05 -16.62 -8.71
C VAL A 70 -19.63 -16.05 -8.75
N ALA A 71 -19.44 -14.84 -8.23
CA ALA A 71 -18.11 -14.19 -8.18
C ALA A 71 -17.10 -15.07 -7.44
N LYS A 72 -17.45 -15.59 -6.26
CA LYS A 72 -16.58 -16.48 -5.47
C LYS A 72 -16.21 -17.75 -6.25
N THR A 73 -17.16 -18.35 -6.93
CA THR A 73 -16.95 -19.57 -7.72
C THR A 73 -16.01 -19.31 -8.92
N MET A 74 -16.24 -18.22 -9.64
CA MET A 74 -15.41 -17.86 -10.80
C MET A 74 -14.01 -17.47 -10.39
N ALA A 75 -13.86 -16.75 -9.27
CA ALA A 75 -12.56 -16.39 -8.73
C ALA A 75 -11.77 -17.64 -8.29
N ALA A 76 -12.41 -18.56 -7.56
CA ALA A 76 -11.76 -19.78 -7.08
C ALA A 76 -11.38 -20.77 -8.19
N ARG A 77 -11.91 -20.59 -9.41
CA ARG A 77 -11.47 -21.34 -10.59
C ARG A 77 -10.20 -20.76 -11.22
N ARG A 78 -9.99 -19.45 -11.09
CA ARG A 78 -8.88 -18.72 -11.72
C ARG A 78 -7.71 -18.40 -10.79
N ASP A 79 -7.96 -18.39 -9.49
CA ASP A 79 -7.00 -17.97 -8.48
C ASP A 79 -6.73 -19.10 -7.49
N ARG A 80 -5.45 -19.27 -7.14
CA ARG A 80 -5.00 -20.18 -6.09
C ARG A 80 -4.38 -19.36 -4.97
N ILE A 81 -4.89 -19.52 -3.77
CA ILE A 81 -4.33 -18.86 -2.60
C ILE A 81 -3.07 -19.59 -2.13
N ASP A 82 -2.11 -18.83 -1.67
CA ASP A 82 -0.92 -19.37 -0.96
C ASP A 82 -1.26 -19.41 0.53
N ALA A 83 -1.73 -20.58 0.99
CA ALA A 83 -2.16 -20.77 2.38
C ALA A 83 -1.02 -20.47 3.37
N ALA A 84 0.24 -20.77 3.02
CA ALA A 84 1.39 -20.55 3.89
C ALA A 84 1.64 -19.06 4.21
N ARG A 85 1.14 -18.15 3.37
CA ARG A 85 1.38 -16.72 3.52
C ARG A 85 0.19 -15.93 4.07
N LEU A 86 -0.88 -16.62 4.47
CA LEU A 86 -2.03 -15.94 5.06
C LEU A 86 -1.68 -15.40 6.46
N PRO A 87 -2.25 -14.25 6.86
CA PRO A 87 -1.99 -13.66 8.18
C PRO A 87 -2.86 -14.37 9.25
N TYR A 88 -2.48 -15.58 9.62
CA TYR A 88 -3.19 -16.37 10.63
C TYR A 88 -3.18 -15.70 11.99
N ARG A 89 -4.25 -15.90 12.76
CA ARG A 89 -4.35 -15.45 14.15
C ARG A 89 -3.80 -16.54 15.07
N GLN A 90 -2.73 -16.21 15.78
CA GLN A 90 -2.09 -17.17 16.67
C GLN A 90 -3.03 -17.69 17.75
N GLU A 91 -3.89 -16.82 18.26
CA GLU A 91 -4.90 -17.16 19.26
C GLU A 91 -5.90 -18.23 18.80
N VAL A 92 -6.22 -18.23 17.49
CA VAL A 92 -7.11 -19.24 16.90
C VAL A 92 -6.34 -20.53 16.58
N LEU A 93 -5.09 -20.39 16.11
CA LEU A 93 -4.22 -21.57 15.89
C LEU A 93 -4.00 -22.33 17.20
N ASN A 94 -3.74 -21.61 18.30
CA ASN A 94 -3.57 -22.24 19.62
C ASN A 94 -4.84 -23.00 20.05
N LEU A 95 -6.03 -22.44 19.75
CA LEU A 95 -7.30 -23.12 20.06
C LEU A 95 -7.48 -24.39 19.22
N ILE A 96 -7.09 -24.33 17.94
CA ILE A 96 -7.12 -25.50 17.03
C ILE A 96 -6.17 -26.59 17.55
N GLU A 97 -4.94 -26.23 17.92
CA GLU A 97 -3.95 -27.19 18.42
C GLU A 97 -4.41 -27.83 19.74
N ALA A 98 -5.01 -27.05 20.65
CA ALA A 98 -5.59 -27.56 21.90
C ALA A 98 -6.71 -28.59 21.59
N ALA A 99 -7.63 -28.24 20.66
CA ALA A 99 -8.70 -29.15 20.27
C ALA A 99 -8.16 -30.45 19.64
N LYS A 100 -7.13 -30.35 18.79
CA LYS A 100 -6.45 -31.52 18.20
C LYS A 100 -5.82 -32.44 19.31
N ALA A 101 -5.15 -31.81 20.28
CA ALA A 101 -4.53 -32.53 21.41
C ALA A 101 -5.57 -33.27 22.25
N ASP A 102 -6.78 -32.71 22.39
CA ASP A 102 -7.91 -33.33 23.06
C ASP A 102 -8.64 -34.40 22.20
N GLY A 103 -8.15 -34.65 20.97
CA GLY A 103 -8.77 -35.62 20.05
C GLY A 103 -10.11 -35.14 19.48
N ARG A 104 -10.40 -33.84 19.51
CA ARG A 104 -11.66 -33.27 19.07
C ARG A 104 -11.61 -32.96 17.55
N PRO A 105 -12.70 -33.27 16.79
CA PRO A 105 -12.76 -32.88 15.38
C PRO A 105 -12.70 -31.37 15.23
N VAL A 106 -11.86 -30.88 14.29
CA VAL A 106 -11.71 -29.43 13.98
C VAL A 106 -12.18 -29.21 12.54
N ILE A 107 -13.28 -28.48 12.38
CA ILE A 107 -13.99 -28.32 11.09
C ILE A 107 -13.97 -26.85 10.69
N LEU A 108 -13.35 -26.54 9.55
CA LEU A 108 -13.40 -25.18 8.98
C LEU A 108 -14.79 -24.92 8.38
N ALA A 109 -15.43 -23.83 8.82
CA ALA A 109 -16.80 -23.44 8.39
C ALA A 109 -16.80 -22.00 7.85
N SER A 110 -16.76 -21.82 6.52
CA SER A 110 -16.57 -20.50 5.90
C SER A 110 -17.60 -20.20 4.81
N ALA A 111 -17.90 -18.90 4.65
CA ALA A 111 -18.65 -18.38 3.52
C ALA A 111 -17.80 -18.27 2.23
N SER A 112 -16.50 -18.51 2.30
CA SER A 112 -15.61 -18.53 1.15
C SER A 112 -15.73 -19.84 0.36
N HIS A 113 -15.21 -19.85 -0.87
CA HIS A 113 -15.36 -20.99 -1.78
C HIS A 113 -14.56 -22.21 -1.28
N TRP A 114 -15.13 -23.40 -1.39
CA TRP A 114 -14.58 -24.65 -0.86
C TRP A 114 -13.15 -24.96 -1.32
N ARG A 115 -12.78 -24.60 -2.54
CA ARG A 115 -11.42 -24.81 -3.06
C ARG A 115 -10.37 -24.08 -2.21
N HIS A 116 -10.64 -22.83 -1.88
CA HIS A 116 -9.74 -22.01 -1.04
C HIS A 116 -9.65 -22.59 0.38
N ILE A 117 -10.82 -22.96 0.95
CA ILE A 117 -10.87 -23.49 2.34
C ILE A 117 -10.16 -24.84 2.40
N ARG A 118 -10.26 -25.66 1.36
CA ARG A 118 -9.54 -26.96 1.29
C ARG A 118 -8.02 -26.75 1.32
N HIS A 119 -7.48 -25.81 0.54
CA HIS A 119 -6.04 -25.48 0.57
C HIS A 119 -5.58 -25.05 1.97
N ILE A 120 -6.44 -24.31 2.71
CA ILE A 120 -6.12 -23.90 4.09
C ILE A 120 -6.15 -25.13 5.02
N ALA A 121 -7.18 -25.97 4.90
CA ALA A 121 -7.29 -27.19 5.70
C ALA A 121 -6.08 -28.11 5.48
N ASP A 122 -5.70 -28.31 4.21
CA ASP A 122 -4.53 -29.14 3.85
C ASP A 122 -3.24 -28.56 4.45
N HIS A 123 -3.07 -27.24 4.41
CA HIS A 123 -1.88 -26.54 4.97
C HIS A 123 -1.81 -26.68 6.51
N LEU A 124 -2.96 -26.67 7.18
CA LEU A 124 -3.04 -26.80 8.65
C LEU A 124 -3.16 -28.26 9.12
N GLU A 125 -3.04 -29.21 8.20
CA GLU A 125 -3.15 -30.65 8.47
C GLU A 125 -4.46 -30.99 9.18
N LEU A 126 -5.59 -30.41 8.67
CA LEU A 126 -6.94 -30.70 9.14
C LEU A 126 -7.59 -31.72 8.21
N SER A 127 -7.70 -32.94 8.67
CA SER A 127 -8.30 -34.06 7.89
C SER A 127 -9.82 -34.07 7.90
N ASP A 128 -10.44 -33.35 8.82
CA ASP A 128 -11.90 -33.27 8.95
C ASP A 128 -12.55 -32.60 7.75
N PRO A 129 -13.78 -33.00 7.38
CA PRO A 129 -14.50 -32.39 6.27
C PRO A 129 -14.78 -30.88 6.50
N ILE A 130 -14.67 -30.09 5.45
CA ILE A 130 -14.92 -28.64 5.51
C ILE A 130 -16.38 -28.29 5.19
N ILE A 131 -16.91 -27.22 5.81
CA ILE A 131 -18.19 -26.61 5.48
C ILE A 131 -17.89 -25.27 4.78
N ALA A 132 -18.10 -25.21 3.46
CA ALA A 132 -17.73 -24.05 2.65
C ALA A 132 -18.66 -23.87 1.45
N THR A 133 -18.74 -22.64 0.96
CA THR A 133 -19.61 -22.31 -0.18
C THR A 133 -19.27 -23.17 -1.41
N ARG A 134 -20.30 -23.81 -1.97
CA ARG A 134 -20.25 -24.56 -3.24
C ARG A 134 -21.41 -24.06 -4.14
N GLY A 135 -21.12 -23.79 -5.40
CA GLY A 135 -22.13 -23.36 -6.36
C GLY A 135 -22.75 -22.01 -6.04
N ARG A 136 -24.07 -21.91 -5.99
CA ARG A 136 -24.82 -20.66 -5.82
C ARG A 136 -25.21 -20.35 -4.37
N ALA A 137 -25.06 -21.28 -3.43
CA ALA A 137 -25.44 -21.12 -2.03
C ALA A 137 -24.29 -20.47 -1.24
N ASN A 138 -24.49 -19.27 -0.75
CA ASN A 138 -23.50 -18.54 0.08
C ASN A 138 -23.72 -18.91 1.56
N LEU A 139 -22.79 -19.64 2.15
CA LEU A 139 -22.88 -20.15 3.53
C LEU A 139 -22.50 -19.09 4.56
N LYS A 140 -23.42 -18.17 4.84
CA LYS A 140 -23.23 -17.12 5.85
C LYS A 140 -24.38 -17.12 6.87
N GLY A 141 -24.05 -16.90 8.13
CA GLY A 141 -25.04 -16.78 9.21
C GLY A 141 -25.91 -18.03 9.37
N SER A 142 -27.22 -17.90 9.25
CA SER A 142 -28.18 -19.01 9.42
C SER A 142 -27.95 -20.15 8.43
N ALA A 143 -27.54 -19.86 7.20
CA ALA A 143 -27.20 -20.91 6.21
C ALA A 143 -25.99 -21.74 6.67
N LYS A 144 -25.00 -21.11 7.34
CA LYS A 144 -23.84 -21.79 7.92
C LYS A 144 -24.30 -22.69 9.09
N LEU A 145 -25.19 -22.17 9.96
CA LEU A 145 -25.76 -22.95 11.07
C LEU A 145 -26.53 -24.17 10.55
N ALA A 146 -27.37 -23.99 9.54
CA ALA A 146 -28.11 -25.08 8.91
C ALA A 146 -27.19 -26.16 8.35
N ALA A 147 -26.08 -25.76 7.71
CA ALA A 147 -25.07 -26.71 7.18
C ALA A 147 -24.35 -27.46 8.31
N ILE A 148 -24.05 -26.79 9.44
CA ILE A 148 -23.49 -27.42 10.63
C ILE A 148 -24.49 -28.45 11.19
N ARG A 149 -25.75 -28.07 11.41
CA ARG A 149 -26.79 -28.94 11.93
C ARG A 149 -27.07 -30.15 11.03
N ALA A 150 -27.04 -29.95 9.71
CA ALA A 150 -27.19 -31.05 8.73
C ALA A 150 -26.03 -32.06 8.85
N ARG A 151 -24.87 -31.63 9.32
CA ARG A 151 -23.68 -32.47 9.47
C ARG A 151 -23.64 -33.25 10.77
N ILE A 152 -23.98 -32.60 11.88
CA ILE A 152 -23.82 -33.22 13.23
C ILE A 152 -25.14 -33.66 13.87
N GLY A 153 -26.29 -33.25 13.30
CA GLY A 153 -27.61 -33.48 13.86
C GLY A 153 -28.21 -32.20 14.49
N PRO A 154 -29.55 -32.14 14.60
CA PRO A 154 -30.23 -30.92 15.03
C PRO A 154 -29.86 -30.46 16.45
N ASP A 155 -29.65 -31.42 17.38
CA ASP A 155 -29.42 -31.13 18.80
C ASP A 155 -28.00 -31.46 19.27
N ALA A 156 -27.12 -31.90 18.40
CA ALA A 156 -25.73 -32.28 18.75
C ALA A 156 -24.94 -31.05 19.23
N PRO A 157 -24.21 -31.16 20.36
CA PRO A 157 -23.41 -30.06 20.87
C PRO A 157 -22.21 -29.78 19.95
N PHE A 158 -21.86 -28.51 19.81
CA PHE A 158 -20.66 -28.06 19.08
C PHE A 158 -20.13 -26.79 19.70
N ASP A 159 -18.84 -26.54 19.47
CA ASP A 159 -18.19 -25.30 19.86
C ASP A 159 -17.90 -24.46 18.59
N TYR A 160 -17.86 -23.11 18.74
CA TYR A 160 -17.72 -22.24 17.57
C TYR A 160 -16.81 -21.03 17.84
N VAL A 161 -15.89 -20.75 16.91
CA VAL A 161 -15.10 -19.51 16.93
C VAL A 161 -15.40 -18.68 15.68
N GLY A 162 -15.67 -17.36 15.86
CA GLY A 162 -16.04 -16.44 14.82
C GLY A 162 -15.61 -15.00 15.11
N ASP A 163 -15.98 -14.05 14.22
CA ASP A 163 -15.54 -12.65 14.35
C ASP A 163 -16.67 -11.61 14.28
N SER A 164 -17.80 -11.96 13.72
CA SER A 164 -18.74 -10.98 13.20
C SER A 164 -20.18 -11.13 13.73
N ARG A 165 -20.99 -10.08 13.52
CA ARG A 165 -22.43 -10.13 13.86
C ARG A 165 -23.18 -11.24 13.15
N ALA A 166 -22.70 -11.68 11.98
CA ALA A 166 -23.31 -12.80 11.24
C ALA A 166 -23.23 -14.11 12.01
N ASP A 167 -22.27 -14.24 12.95
CA ASP A 167 -22.05 -15.46 13.73
C ASP A 167 -22.91 -15.52 15.00
N CYS A 168 -23.73 -14.51 15.28
CA CYS A 168 -24.57 -14.49 16.50
C CYS A 168 -25.51 -15.70 16.60
N CYS A 169 -26.06 -16.18 15.47
CA CYS A 169 -26.93 -17.35 15.47
C CYS A 169 -26.14 -18.65 15.78
N LEU A 170 -24.87 -18.70 15.37
CA LEU A 170 -24.00 -19.85 15.65
C LEU A 170 -23.59 -19.86 17.14
N TRP A 171 -23.18 -18.72 17.68
CA TRP A 171 -22.83 -18.62 19.11
C TRP A 171 -24.00 -18.95 20.04
N ARG A 172 -25.25 -18.57 19.66
CA ARG A 172 -26.45 -18.91 20.44
C ARG A 172 -26.74 -20.42 20.46
N ALA A 173 -26.35 -21.11 19.37
CA ALA A 173 -26.59 -22.53 19.19
C ALA A 173 -25.41 -23.39 19.67
N ALA A 174 -24.24 -22.80 19.86
CA ALA A 174 -23.00 -23.48 20.30
C ALA A 174 -23.03 -23.70 21.81
N ARG A 175 -22.40 -24.80 22.25
CA ARG A 175 -22.13 -25.08 23.66
C ARG A 175 -21.17 -24.04 24.25
N GLN A 176 -20.07 -23.78 23.55
CA GLN A 176 -19.07 -22.76 23.91
C GLN A 176 -18.73 -21.92 22.67
N GLY A 177 -18.68 -20.60 22.84
CA GLY A 177 -18.38 -19.66 21.75
C GLY A 177 -17.17 -18.81 22.07
N TRP A 178 -16.31 -18.61 21.06
CA TRP A 178 -15.20 -17.66 21.13
C TRP A 178 -15.33 -16.63 20.03
N SER A 179 -14.88 -15.41 20.32
CA SER A 179 -14.84 -14.34 19.32
C SER A 179 -13.47 -13.67 19.28
N VAL A 180 -12.97 -13.41 18.06
CA VAL A 180 -11.80 -12.58 17.80
C VAL A 180 -12.21 -11.15 17.39
N GLY A 181 -13.50 -10.89 17.24
CA GLY A 181 -14.05 -9.61 16.76
C GLY A 181 -15.20 -9.09 17.61
N HIS A 182 -16.39 -9.20 17.05
CA HIS A 182 -17.63 -8.76 17.69
C HIS A 182 -18.05 -9.75 18.79
N VAL A 183 -18.30 -9.23 19.97
CA VAL A 183 -18.89 -10.02 21.07
C VAL A 183 -20.31 -9.50 21.30
N PRO A 184 -21.35 -10.35 21.14
CA PRO A 184 -22.72 -9.90 21.38
C PRO A 184 -22.91 -9.47 22.85
N PRO A 185 -23.67 -8.39 23.13
CA PRO A 185 -23.97 -8.00 24.50
C PRO A 185 -24.70 -9.14 25.26
N ARG A 186 -24.37 -9.29 26.52
CA ARG A 186 -25.01 -10.28 27.44
C ARG A 186 -24.89 -11.74 26.91
N SER A 187 -23.84 -12.07 26.20
CA SER A 187 -23.58 -13.45 25.72
C SER A 187 -22.46 -14.10 26.54
N ALA A 188 -22.48 -15.43 26.57
CA ALA A 188 -21.42 -16.23 27.19
C ALA A 188 -20.21 -16.42 26.24
N VAL A 189 -20.14 -15.64 25.17
CA VAL A 189 -19.04 -15.70 24.18
C VAL A 189 -17.76 -15.14 24.79
N GLU A 190 -16.74 -15.96 24.85
CA GLU A 190 -15.43 -15.59 25.37
C GLU A 190 -14.63 -14.84 24.30
N ARG A 191 -14.03 -13.72 24.67
CA ARG A 191 -13.15 -12.99 23.76
C ARG A 191 -11.74 -13.60 23.77
N LEU A 192 -11.28 -14.07 22.61
CA LEU A 192 -9.89 -14.51 22.47
C LEU A 192 -9.01 -13.25 22.44
N ALA A 193 -8.10 -13.16 23.40
CA ALA A 193 -7.19 -12.03 23.52
C ALA A 193 -6.07 -12.16 22.51
N GLY A 194 -6.10 -11.31 21.50
CA GLY A 194 -5.04 -11.20 20.48
C GLY A 194 -4.55 -9.77 20.39
N ALA A 195 -3.33 -9.60 19.93
CA ALA A 195 -2.75 -8.27 19.72
C ALA A 195 -3.50 -7.55 18.59
N ARG A 196 -4.29 -6.54 18.94
CA ARG A 196 -5.00 -5.69 17.97
C ARG A 196 -4.36 -4.31 17.91
N THR A 197 -3.90 -3.95 16.73
CA THR A 197 -3.55 -2.56 16.45
C THR A 197 -4.86 -1.76 16.45
N GLY A 198 -4.91 -0.65 17.16
CA GLY A 198 -6.11 0.19 17.15
C GLY A 198 -6.44 0.67 15.72
N PRO A 199 -7.73 0.76 15.35
CA PRO A 199 -8.12 1.11 13.98
C PRO A 199 -7.55 2.45 13.50
N ALA A 200 -7.51 3.47 14.36
CA ALA A 200 -6.94 4.78 14.03
C ALA A 200 -5.44 4.67 13.72
N ARG A 201 -4.71 3.90 14.53
CA ARG A 201 -3.26 3.68 14.32
C ARG A 201 -2.99 2.95 13.00
N SER A 202 -3.83 1.98 12.65
CA SER A 202 -3.72 1.25 11.38
C SER A 202 -3.96 2.17 10.18
N VAL A 203 -4.96 3.04 10.27
CA VAL A 203 -5.28 4.05 9.24
C VAL A 203 -4.08 5.01 9.06
N ILE A 204 -3.59 5.61 10.14
CA ILE A 204 -2.46 6.55 10.09
C ILE A 204 -1.21 5.86 9.51
N LYS A 205 -0.92 4.63 9.95
CA LYS A 205 0.23 3.86 9.44
C LYS A 205 0.10 3.58 7.94
N ALA A 206 -1.12 3.30 7.45
CA ALA A 206 -1.39 3.02 6.03
C ALA A 206 -1.23 4.28 5.16
N MET A 207 -1.53 5.48 5.69
CA MET A 207 -1.32 6.77 5.01
C MET A 207 0.17 7.11 4.83
N ARG A 208 1.06 6.48 5.59
CA ARG A 208 2.53 6.65 5.53
C ARG A 208 2.99 8.10 5.74
N PRO A 209 2.68 8.77 6.86
CA PRO A 209 3.10 10.18 7.09
C PRO A 209 4.60 10.42 6.94
N HIS A 210 5.42 9.41 7.23
CA HIS A 210 6.89 9.53 7.05
C HIS A 210 7.29 9.78 5.59
N GLN A 211 6.43 9.48 4.61
CA GLN A 211 6.67 9.78 3.20
C GLN A 211 6.25 11.22 2.82
N TRP A 212 5.49 11.89 3.68
CA TRP A 212 5.02 13.27 3.43
C TRP A 212 6.20 14.26 3.40
N ALA A 213 7.33 13.94 4.03
CA ALA A 213 8.56 14.75 3.95
C ALA A 213 8.97 15.07 2.50
N LYS A 214 8.70 14.17 1.55
CA LYS A 214 8.97 14.39 0.12
C LYS A 214 8.11 15.52 -0.47
N ASN A 215 6.94 15.75 0.10
CA ASN A 215 6.01 16.78 -0.37
C ASN A 215 6.40 18.18 0.16
N ALA A 216 7.42 18.28 1.04
CA ALA A 216 8.06 19.56 1.38
C ALA A 216 8.62 20.27 0.13
N LEU A 217 8.88 19.53 -0.96
CA LEU A 217 9.28 20.10 -2.26
C LEU A 217 8.23 21.07 -2.83
N VAL A 218 6.97 20.95 -2.42
CA VAL A 218 5.89 21.88 -2.77
C VAL A 218 6.18 23.28 -2.21
N LEU A 219 6.97 23.38 -1.12
CA LEU A 219 7.33 24.65 -0.50
C LEU A 219 8.48 25.36 -1.23
N VAL A 220 9.26 24.65 -2.06
CA VAL A 220 10.47 25.19 -2.72
C VAL A 220 10.19 26.50 -3.46
N PRO A 221 9.11 26.61 -4.29
CA PRO A 221 8.85 27.88 -4.99
C PRO A 221 8.63 29.08 -4.07
N ALA A 222 8.00 28.89 -2.90
CA ALA A 222 7.80 29.98 -1.94
C ALA A 222 9.15 30.51 -1.41
N PHE A 223 10.12 29.60 -1.19
CA PHE A 223 11.46 29.98 -0.75
C PHE A 223 12.28 30.63 -1.89
N THR A 224 12.28 30.02 -3.08
CA THR A 224 13.10 30.50 -4.20
C THR A 224 12.60 31.83 -4.79
N SER A 225 11.32 32.14 -4.61
CA SER A 225 10.75 33.47 -5.03
C SER A 225 10.90 34.55 -3.96
N GLY A 226 11.39 34.18 -2.74
CA GLY A 226 11.46 35.12 -1.61
C GLY A 226 10.11 35.42 -0.95
N GLU A 227 9.03 34.86 -1.47
CA GLU A 227 7.66 35.14 -1.03
C GLU A 227 7.28 34.47 0.32
N PHE A 228 8.15 33.60 0.84
CA PHE A 228 7.87 32.83 2.08
C PHE A 228 7.67 33.73 3.31
N THR A 229 8.12 34.98 3.27
CA THR A 229 7.93 35.96 4.34
C THR A 229 6.48 36.44 4.44
N LYS A 230 5.67 36.23 3.38
CA LYS A 230 4.24 36.59 3.36
C LYS A 230 3.44 35.40 3.98
N PRO A 231 2.76 35.61 5.14
CA PRO A 231 2.06 34.49 5.80
C PRO A 231 1.01 33.80 4.90
N ALA A 232 0.32 34.57 4.06
CA ALA A 232 -0.69 34.02 3.14
C ALA A 232 -0.06 33.05 2.14
N VAL A 233 1.11 33.40 1.57
CA VAL A 233 1.82 32.54 0.60
C VAL A 233 2.29 31.27 1.30
N LEU A 234 2.88 31.41 2.48
CA LEU A 234 3.36 30.24 3.25
C LEU A 234 2.21 29.30 3.62
N LEU A 235 1.06 29.84 4.07
CA LEU A 235 -0.12 29.03 4.38
C LEU A 235 -0.66 28.30 3.15
N THR A 236 -0.71 28.98 2.00
CA THR A 236 -1.13 28.38 0.72
C THR A 236 -0.18 27.25 0.31
N ALA A 237 1.14 27.46 0.40
CA ALA A 237 2.13 26.44 0.07
C ALA A 237 2.02 25.23 1.00
N VAL A 238 1.83 25.46 2.31
CA VAL A 238 1.62 24.38 3.30
C VAL A 238 0.32 23.62 3.00
N ALA A 239 -0.77 24.34 2.70
CA ALA A 239 -2.04 23.72 2.33
C ALA A 239 -1.86 22.84 1.08
N ALA A 240 -1.18 23.34 0.05
CA ALA A 240 -0.88 22.56 -1.17
C ALA A 240 -0.05 21.30 -0.85
N ALA A 241 0.95 21.43 0.04
CA ALA A 241 1.77 20.27 0.47
C ALA A 241 0.94 19.23 1.21
N LEU A 242 -0.03 19.65 2.03
CA LEU A 242 -0.95 18.77 2.72
C LEU A 242 -1.89 18.07 1.73
N LEU A 243 -2.49 18.81 0.78
CA LEU A 243 -3.35 18.23 -0.27
C LEU A 243 -2.56 17.19 -1.10
N MET A 244 -1.33 17.54 -1.47
CA MET A 244 -0.41 16.63 -2.16
C MET A 244 -0.15 15.37 -1.33
N SER A 245 -0.05 15.51 0.00
CA SER A 245 0.19 14.38 0.90
C SER A 245 -1.04 13.46 1.00
N LEU A 246 -2.25 14.01 0.97
CA LEU A 246 -3.49 13.23 0.91
C LEU A 246 -3.56 12.43 -0.40
N ILE A 247 -3.28 13.09 -1.53
CA ILE A 247 -3.23 12.44 -2.85
C ILE A 247 -2.19 11.31 -2.86
N ALA A 248 -0.98 11.56 -2.35
CA ALA A 248 0.07 10.53 -2.28
C ALA A 248 -0.36 9.35 -1.40
N SER A 249 -1.01 9.62 -0.26
CA SER A 249 -1.52 8.59 0.65
C SER A 249 -2.60 7.73 0.02
N SER A 250 -3.49 8.35 -0.77
CA SER A 250 -4.51 7.64 -1.57
C SER A 250 -3.84 6.59 -2.48
N ILE A 251 -2.79 7.01 -3.19
CA ILE A 251 -2.06 6.14 -4.12
C ILE A 251 -1.30 5.04 -3.35
N TYR A 252 -0.71 5.35 -2.18
CA TYR A 252 -0.02 4.34 -1.37
C TYR A 252 -0.98 3.24 -0.90
N LEU A 253 -2.21 3.61 -0.51
CA LEU A 253 -3.25 2.63 -0.14
C LEU A 253 -3.60 1.72 -1.31
N LEU A 254 -3.77 2.30 -2.51
CA LEU A 254 -4.06 1.53 -3.72
C LEU A 254 -2.88 0.60 -4.06
N ASN A 255 -1.66 1.09 -3.97
CA ASN A 255 -0.46 0.27 -4.21
C ASN A 255 -0.34 -0.89 -3.20
N ASP A 256 -0.57 -0.62 -1.90
CA ASP A 256 -0.53 -1.66 -0.86
C ASP A 256 -1.63 -2.72 -1.11
N LEU A 257 -2.80 -2.28 -1.61
CA LEU A 257 -3.89 -3.19 -1.98
C LEU A 257 -3.47 -4.13 -3.12
N LEU A 258 -2.81 -3.59 -4.14
CA LEU A 258 -2.37 -4.37 -5.31
C LEU A 258 -1.16 -5.27 -4.97
N ASP A 259 -0.36 -4.91 -3.98
CA ASP A 259 0.89 -5.58 -3.64
C ASP A 259 0.78 -6.50 -2.40
N ILE A 260 -0.44 -6.83 -1.90
CA ILE A 260 -0.67 -7.61 -0.66
C ILE A 260 0.22 -8.88 -0.60
N ASP A 261 0.21 -9.69 -1.68
CA ASP A 261 0.96 -10.97 -1.69
C ASP A 261 2.47 -10.76 -1.64
N SER A 262 2.97 -9.80 -2.42
CA SER A 262 4.40 -9.48 -2.45
C SER A 262 4.86 -8.82 -1.14
N ASP A 263 4.00 -8.02 -0.53
CA ASP A 263 4.28 -7.41 0.78
C ASP A 263 4.35 -8.47 1.89
N ARG A 264 3.47 -9.48 1.87
CA ARG A 264 3.53 -10.61 2.82
C ARG A 264 4.82 -11.43 2.68
N ALA A 265 5.30 -11.61 1.46
CA ALA A 265 6.54 -12.34 1.19
C ALA A 265 7.81 -11.55 1.57
N HIS A 266 7.68 -10.24 1.78
CA HIS A 266 8.82 -9.35 1.99
C HIS A 266 9.22 -9.30 3.48
N ARG A 267 10.52 -9.33 3.76
CA ARG A 267 11.13 -9.36 5.11
C ARG A 267 10.58 -8.30 6.09
N THR A 268 10.22 -7.11 5.62
CA THR A 268 9.75 -5.99 6.47
C THR A 268 8.35 -5.48 6.13
N LYS A 269 7.93 -5.61 4.86
CA LYS A 269 6.66 -5.03 4.39
C LYS A 269 5.43 -5.82 4.86
N TRP A 270 5.60 -7.08 5.30
CA TRP A 270 4.50 -7.87 5.89
C TRP A 270 3.83 -7.16 7.07
N LYS A 271 4.56 -6.20 7.72
CA LYS A 271 4.06 -5.36 8.83
C LYS A 271 3.13 -4.22 8.36
N ARG A 272 2.92 -4.05 7.04
CA ARG A 272 1.97 -3.05 6.52
C ARG A 272 0.54 -3.43 6.90
N PRO A 273 -0.34 -2.45 7.25
CA PRO A 273 -1.68 -2.75 7.73
C PRO A 273 -2.53 -3.65 6.84
N LEU A 274 -2.45 -3.50 5.50
CA LEU A 274 -3.18 -4.34 4.54
C LEU A 274 -2.58 -5.77 4.47
N ALA A 275 -1.27 -5.90 4.37
CA ALA A 275 -0.59 -7.20 4.29
C ALA A 275 -0.80 -8.01 5.59
N HIS A 276 -0.74 -7.34 6.75
CA HIS A 276 -0.95 -7.91 8.08
C HIS A 276 -2.44 -8.21 8.37
N GLY A 277 -3.37 -7.57 7.66
CA GLY A 277 -4.82 -7.72 7.88
C GLY A 277 -5.38 -6.81 8.97
N ASP A 278 -4.63 -5.80 9.44
CA ASP A 278 -5.12 -4.81 10.41
C ASP A 278 -6.07 -3.78 9.77
N LEU A 279 -6.05 -3.66 8.45
CA LEU A 279 -6.93 -2.78 7.67
C LEU A 279 -7.59 -3.63 6.59
N SER A 280 -8.93 -3.66 6.57
CA SER A 280 -9.68 -4.44 5.58
C SER A 280 -9.63 -3.79 4.19
N ILE A 281 -9.77 -4.59 3.15
CA ILE A 281 -9.78 -4.15 1.74
C ILE A 281 -10.84 -3.06 1.49
N PRO A 282 -12.12 -3.23 1.93
CA PRO A 282 -13.11 -2.17 1.73
C PRO A 282 -12.77 -0.87 2.47
N ALA A 283 -12.20 -0.95 3.68
CA ALA A 283 -11.81 0.23 4.44
C ALA A 283 -10.64 0.96 3.75
N ALA A 284 -9.65 0.20 3.23
CA ALA A 284 -8.51 0.78 2.51
C ALA A 284 -8.96 1.46 1.21
N LEU A 285 -9.86 0.81 0.46
CA LEU A 285 -10.39 1.37 -0.79
C LEU A 285 -11.23 2.62 -0.52
N GLY A 286 -12.13 2.57 0.47
CA GLY A 286 -12.94 3.72 0.87
C GLY A 286 -12.08 4.90 1.33
N LEU A 287 -11.05 4.62 2.14
CA LEU A 287 -10.10 5.64 2.60
C LEU A 287 -9.31 6.23 1.41
N SER A 288 -8.85 5.40 0.49
CA SER A 288 -8.13 5.85 -0.72
C SER A 288 -9.00 6.82 -1.53
N ILE A 289 -10.26 6.46 -1.79
CA ILE A 289 -11.21 7.30 -2.54
C ILE A 289 -11.48 8.60 -1.79
N ALA A 290 -11.69 8.54 -0.48
CA ALA A 290 -11.96 9.73 0.36
C ALA A 290 -10.78 10.72 0.34
N LEU A 291 -9.54 10.19 0.50
CA LEU A 291 -8.33 11.01 0.47
C LEU A 291 -8.12 11.68 -0.91
N ALA A 292 -8.37 10.92 -1.98
CA ALA A 292 -8.29 11.47 -3.35
C ALA A 292 -9.34 12.56 -3.57
N ALA A 293 -10.58 12.31 -3.16
CA ALA A 293 -11.67 13.28 -3.30
C ALA A 293 -11.40 14.58 -2.52
N VAL A 294 -10.96 14.46 -1.25
CA VAL A 294 -10.59 15.63 -0.41
C VAL A 294 -9.40 16.37 -1.03
N GLY A 295 -8.38 15.65 -1.49
CA GLY A 295 -7.19 16.23 -2.12
C GLY A 295 -7.54 17.01 -3.40
N LEU A 296 -8.38 16.45 -4.27
CA LEU A 296 -8.79 17.10 -5.53
C LEU A 296 -9.75 18.25 -5.29
N ALA A 297 -10.74 18.10 -4.41
CA ALA A 297 -11.67 19.18 -4.07
C ALA A 297 -10.92 20.35 -3.40
N GLY A 298 -10.00 20.05 -2.48
CA GLY A 298 -9.13 21.06 -1.88
C GLY A 298 -8.24 21.75 -2.91
N GLY A 299 -7.70 21.00 -3.88
CA GLY A 299 -6.93 21.55 -4.99
C GLY A 299 -7.74 22.51 -5.84
N TRP A 300 -8.99 22.16 -6.12
CA TRP A 300 -9.92 23.03 -6.87
C TRP A 300 -10.19 24.33 -6.10
N LEU A 301 -10.44 24.23 -4.80
CA LEU A 301 -10.71 25.40 -3.95
C LEU A 301 -9.48 26.30 -3.77
N LEU A 302 -8.27 25.70 -3.71
CA LEU A 302 -7.02 26.43 -3.44
C LEU A 302 -6.43 27.10 -4.68
N GLY A 303 -6.42 26.42 -5.84
CA GLY A 303 -5.74 26.88 -7.06
C GLY A 303 -6.51 26.59 -8.35
N GLY A 304 -7.81 26.29 -8.24
CA GLY A 304 -8.70 26.12 -9.37
C GLY A 304 -8.37 24.94 -10.28
N PRO A 305 -8.77 25.01 -11.56
CA PRO A 305 -8.58 23.90 -12.50
C PRO A 305 -7.11 23.59 -12.78
N SER A 306 -6.22 24.58 -12.75
CA SER A 306 -4.79 24.34 -13.01
C SER A 306 -4.15 23.46 -11.94
N LEU A 307 -4.35 23.78 -10.66
CA LEU A 307 -3.81 22.98 -9.56
C LEU A 307 -4.42 21.56 -9.57
N THR A 308 -5.74 21.45 -9.78
CA THR A 308 -6.43 20.16 -9.85
C THR A 308 -5.90 19.30 -10.99
N PHE A 309 -5.67 19.88 -12.16
CA PHE A 309 -5.09 19.18 -13.32
C PHE A 309 -3.73 18.55 -12.95
N TRP A 310 -2.84 19.31 -12.30
CA TRP A 310 -1.51 18.78 -11.95
C TRP A 310 -1.55 17.74 -10.82
N LEU A 311 -2.51 17.86 -9.90
CA LEU A 311 -2.76 16.79 -8.90
C LEU A 311 -3.26 15.50 -9.58
N LEU A 312 -4.17 15.63 -10.56
CA LEU A 312 -4.64 14.51 -11.37
C LEU A 312 -3.51 13.91 -12.23
N ALA A 313 -2.70 14.76 -12.85
CA ALA A 313 -1.53 14.32 -13.64
C ALA A 313 -0.57 13.52 -12.74
N TYR A 314 -0.28 14.02 -11.54
CA TYR A 314 0.56 13.30 -10.57
C TYR A 314 -0.06 11.94 -10.22
N MET A 315 -1.37 11.87 -9.96
CA MET A 315 -2.08 10.61 -9.69
C MET A 315 -1.93 9.63 -10.86
N ALA A 316 -2.18 10.12 -12.08
CA ALA A 316 -2.11 9.29 -13.29
C ALA A 316 -0.70 8.74 -13.53
N ILE A 317 0.32 9.61 -13.44
CA ILE A 317 1.73 9.24 -13.66
C ILE A 317 2.18 8.25 -12.58
N THR A 318 1.84 8.50 -11.30
CA THR A 318 2.24 7.61 -10.19
C THR A 318 1.56 6.24 -10.31
N THR A 319 0.30 6.22 -10.74
CA THR A 319 -0.44 4.98 -11.00
C THR A 319 0.18 4.22 -12.18
N ALA A 320 0.42 4.88 -13.30
CA ALA A 320 1.10 4.28 -14.47
C ALA A 320 2.48 3.74 -14.09
N TYR A 321 3.22 4.48 -13.24
CA TYR A 321 4.52 4.05 -12.70
C TYR A 321 4.37 2.75 -11.92
N SER A 322 3.38 2.66 -11.03
CA SER A 322 3.17 1.47 -10.19
C SER A 322 2.82 0.22 -11.00
N PHE A 323 2.05 0.39 -12.09
CA PHE A 323 1.60 -0.74 -12.91
C PHE A 323 2.63 -1.18 -13.96
N ARG A 324 3.25 -0.25 -14.69
CA ARG A 324 4.08 -0.58 -15.86
C ARG A 324 5.43 0.11 -15.92
N LEU A 325 5.49 1.44 -15.66
CA LEU A 325 6.68 2.22 -15.97
C LEU A 325 7.88 1.86 -15.09
N LYS A 326 7.65 1.35 -13.89
CA LYS A 326 8.72 0.86 -13.00
C LYS A 326 9.51 -0.32 -13.57
N ALA A 327 8.97 -1.03 -14.56
CA ALA A 327 9.63 -2.16 -15.23
C ALA A 327 10.40 -1.74 -16.50
N VAL A 328 10.30 -0.46 -16.91
CA VAL A 328 10.98 0.05 -18.10
C VAL A 328 12.36 0.57 -17.69
N MET A 329 13.41 -0.06 -18.19
CA MET A 329 14.80 0.33 -17.94
C MET A 329 15.01 1.81 -18.31
N VAL A 330 15.70 2.57 -17.46
CA VAL A 330 15.93 4.02 -17.57
C VAL A 330 14.62 4.84 -17.40
N GLY A 331 13.53 4.43 -18.07
CA GLY A 331 12.22 5.09 -17.98
C GLY A 331 11.73 5.23 -16.53
N ASP A 332 11.98 4.22 -15.70
CA ASP A 332 11.59 4.26 -14.30
C ASP A 332 12.31 5.39 -13.51
N ALA A 333 13.59 5.63 -13.78
CA ALA A 333 14.37 6.69 -13.15
C ALA A 333 13.88 8.07 -13.63
N ILE A 334 13.62 8.21 -14.94
CA ILE A 334 13.09 9.45 -15.53
C ILE A 334 11.73 9.80 -14.92
N VAL A 335 10.81 8.83 -14.87
CA VAL A 335 9.47 9.05 -14.29
C VAL A 335 9.57 9.40 -12.81
N LEU A 336 10.47 8.73 -12.07
CA LEU A 336 10.66 9.01 -10.64
C LEU A 336 11.19 10.44 -10.43
N ALA A 337 12.16 10.89 -11.24
CA ALA A 337 12.67 12.27 -11.22
C ALA A 337 11.55 13.27 -11.54
N SER A 338 10.75 12.99 -12.58
CA SER A 338 9.62 13.83 -12.98
C SER A 338 8.59 13.96 -11.85
N LEU A 339 8.31 12.86 -11.13
CA LEU A 339 7.39 12.87 -9.98
C LEU A 339 7.90 13.76 -8.83
N TYR A 340 9.21 13.90 -8.64
CA TYR A 340 9.77 14.86 -7.68
C TYR A 340 9.63 16.29 -8.21
N THR A 341 9.94 16.53 -9.49
CA THR A 341 9.85 17.87 -10.12
C THR A 341 8.40 18.39 -10.17
N ILE A 342 7.41 17.50 -10.44
CA ILE A 342 5.98 17.88 -10.44
C ILE A 342 5.56 18.48 -9.08
N ARG A 343 6.15 18.05 -7.97
CA ARG A 343 5.84 18.63 -6.65
C ARG A 343 6.22 20.12 -6.59
N ILE A 344 7.37 20.48 -7.15
CA ILE A 344 7.82 21.88 -7.25
C ILE A 344 6.84 22.65 -8.14
N TRP A 345 6.46 22.07 -9.28
CA TRP A 345 5.49 22.69 -10.20
C TRP A 345 4.14 22.95 -9.52
N ILE A 346 3.62 21.96 -8.76
CA ILE A 346 2.37 22.09 -7.99
C ILE A 346 2.48 23.23 -6.98
N GLY A 347 3.63 23.38 -6.31
CA GLY A 347 3.87 24.47 -5.37
C GLY A 347 3.79 25.83 -6.02
N ALA A 348 4.44 26.01 -7.16
CA ALA A 348 4.45 27.30 -7.89
C ALA A 348 3.04 27.67 -8.35
N ILE A 349 2.29 26.73 -8.90
CA ILE A 349 0.89 26.95 -9.32
C ILE A 349 0.03 27.36 -8.12
N ALA A 350 0.20 26.69 -6.98
CA ALA A 350 -0.61 26.94 -5.78
C ALA A 350 -0.44 28.39 -5.26
N ILE A 351 0.80 28.91 -5.30
CA ILE A 351 1.09 30.25 -4.79
C ILE A 351 1.11 31.33 -5.90
N GLY A 352 0.87 30.94 -7.17
CA GLY A 352 0.77 31.87 -8.28
C GLY A 352 2.09 32.50 -8.71
N VAL A 353 3.24 31.85 -8.49
CA VAL A 353 4.54 32.36 -8.91
C VAL A 353 5.01 31.69 -10.21
N PRO A 354 5.66 32.42 -11.12
CA PRO A 354 6.24 31.84 -12.33
C PRO A 354 7.42 30.94 -11.93
N LEU A 355 7.52 29.79 -12.57
CA LEU A 355 8.64 28.87 -12.33
C LEU A 355 9.79 29.19 -13.26
N SER A 356 10.97 29.35 -12.65
CA SER A 356 12.21 29.48 -13.41
C SER A 356 12.46 28.17 -14.18
N PHE A 357 12.77 28.31 -15.47
CA PHE A 357 13.23 27.21 -16.32
C PHE A 357 14.43 26.50 -15.69
N TRP A 358 15.37 27.30 -15.16
CA TRP A 358 16.58 26.77 -14.52
C TRP A 358 16.30 25.94 -13.28
N LEU A 359 15.33 26.36 -12.45
CA LEU A 359 14.93 25.62 -11.26
C LEU A 359 14.31 24.25 -11.64
N LEU A 360 13.47 24.24 -12.69
CA LEU A 360 12.90 22.98 -13.19
C LEU A 360 13.98 22.05 -13.73
N LEU A 361 14.87 22.59 -14.56
CA LEU A 361 15.95 21.80 -15.18
C LEU A 361 16.91 21.24 -14.10
N PHE A 362 17.28 22.08 -13.14
CA PHE A 362 18.08 21.68 -11.97
C PHE A 362 17.39 20.51 -11.22
N SER A 363 16.09 20.68 -10.94
CA SER A 363 15.35 19.66 -10.20
C SER A 363 15.28 18.33 -10.95
N VAL A 364 15.05 18.36 -12.26
CA VAL A 364 15.02 17.15 -13.10
C VAL A 364 16.35 16.39 -12.96
N PHE A 365 17.48 17.05 -13.18
CA PHE A 365 18.79 16.39 -13.16
C PHE A 365 19.20 15.96 -11.75
N LEU A 366 18.91 16.76 -10.73
CA LEU A 366 19.19 16.40 -9.34
C LEU A 366 18.39 15.15 -8.93
N PHE A 367 17.09 15.14 -9.21
CA PHE A 367 16.24 13.99 -8.86
C PHE A 367 16.50 12.78 -9.76
N LEU A 368 16.99 12.98 -10.99
CA LEU A 368 17.43 11.89 -11.84
C LEU A 368 18.67 11.21 -11.24
N SER A 369 19.64 12.00 -10.75
CA SER A 369 20.79 11.46 -10.01
C SER A 369 20.34 10.63 -8.80
N LEU A 370 19.42 11.15 -7.99
CA LEU A 370 18.91 10.45 -6.82
C LEU A 370 18.04 9.21 -7.19
N ALA A 371 17.35 9.24 -8.32
CA ALA A 371 16.59 8.10 -8.82
C ALA A 371 17.53 6.97 -9.25
N TYR A 372 18.61 7.30 -9.98
CA TYR A 372 19.66 6.34 -10.32
C TYR A 372 20.36 5.79 -9.06
N LEU A 373 20.64 6.66 -8.09
CA LEU A 373 21.22 6.25 -6.81
C LEU A 373 20.34 5.20 -6.11
N LYS A 374 19.04 5.41 -6.10
CA LYS A 374 18.08 4.45 -5.56
C LYS A 374 18.14 3.12 -6.32
N ARG A 375 18.21 3.15 -7.67
CA ARG A 375 18.37 1.93 -8.47
C ARG A 375 19.68 1.22 -8.16
N TYR A 376 20.77 1.98 -8.06
CA TYR A 376 22.10 1.47 -7.71
C TYR A 376 22.04 0.69 -6.38
N ILE A 377 21.42 1.28 -5.33
CA ILE A 377 21.29 0.63 -4.01
C ILE A 377 20.47 -0.67 -4.13
N GLU A 378 19.33 -0.63 -4.81
CA GLU A 378 18.48 -1.81 -5.02
C GLU A 378 19.22 -2.94 -5.77
N MET A 379 20.02 -2.59 -6.76
CA MET A 379 20.80 -3.55 -7.57
C MET A 379 21.98 -4.13 -6.79
N ARG A 380 22.74 -3.27 -6.08
CA ARG A 380 23.87 -3.69 -5.24
C ARG A 380 23.43 -4.72 -4.19
N ASP A 381 22.25 -4.52 -3.60
CA ASP A 381 21.72 -5.39 -2.54
C ASP A 381 21.10 -6.69 -3.10
N ALA A 382 20.99 -6.83 -4.44
CA ALA A 382 20.50 -8.04 -5.09
C ALA A 382 21.63 -9.09 -5.17
N VAL A 383 21.32 -10.32 -4.85
CA VAL A 383 22.31 -11.40 -4.62
C VAL A 383 22.89 -11.97 -5.92
N GLU A 384 22.21 -11.87 -7.06
CA GLU A 384 22.60 -12.55 -8.31
C GLU A 384 22.85 -11.56 -9.46
N PRO A 385 24.11 -11.46 -9.98
CA PRO A 385 24.47 -10.50 -11.03
C PRO A 385 23.70 -10.65 -12.35
N ASN A 386 23.35 -11.88 -12.73
CA ASN A 386 22.75 -12.16 -14.05
C ASN A 386 21.23 -12.32 -14.01
N ARG A 387 20.60 -11.98 -12.87
CA ARG A 387 19.15 -12.08 -12.72
C ARG A 387 18.50 -10.70 -12.84
N LEU A 388 17.37 -10.64 -13.54
CA LEU A 388 16.53 -9.44 -13.57
C LEU A 388 16.06 -9.09 -12.16
N LEU A 389 16.22 -7.83 -11.79
CA LEU A 389 15.69 -7.31 -10.52
C LEU A 389 14.18 -7.48 -10.51
N SER A 390 13.64 -8.08 -9.44
CA SER A 390 12.21 -8.39 -9.36
C SER A 390 11.34 -7.14 -9.59
N GLY A 391 10.56 -7.15 -10.68
CA GLY A 391 9.64 -6.07 -11.05
C GLY A 391 10.32 -4.84 -11.64
N ARG A 392 11.59 -4.95 -12.08
CA ARG A 392 12.37 -3.88 -12.71
C ARG A 392 12.98 -4.36 -14.04
N GLY A 393 13.38 -3.42 -14.88
CA GLY A 393 14.03 -3.72 -16.17
C GLY A 393 15.56 -3.77 -16.11
N TYR A 394 16.16 -3.91 -14.92
CA TYR A 394 17.61 -3.88 -14.72
C TYR A 394 18.17 -5.25 -14.36
N MET A 395 19.40 -5.53 -14.79
CA MET A 395 20.21 -6.68 -14.40
C MET A 395 21.38 -6.20 -13.52
N GLY A 396 21.97 -7.09 -12.73
CA GLY A 396 23.12 -6.76 -11.90
C GLY A 396 24.32 -6.22 -12.71
N GLY A 397 24.48 -6.67 -13.97
CA GLY A 397 25.51 -6.19 -14.89
C GLY A 397 25.37 -4.72 -15.32
N ASP A 398 24.19 -4.10 -15.11
CA ASP A 398 23.95 -2.69 -15.45
C ASP A 398 24.44 -1.72 -14.34
N LEU A 399 25.01 -2.24 -13.25
CA LEU A 399 25.34 -1.48 -12.04
C LEU A 399 26.27 -0.28 -12.34
N ASP A 400 27.31 -0.49 -13.15
CA ASP A 400 28.28 0.56 -13.49
C ASP A 400 27.65 1.63 -14.39
N VAL A 401 26.81 1.23 -15.35
CA VAL A 401 26.10 2.18 -16.24
C VAL A 401 25.14 3.04 -15.42
N VAL A 402 24.40 2.44 -14.49
CA VAL A 402 23.48 3.15 -13.59
C VAL A 402 24.25 4.15 -12.71
N MET A 403 25.41 3.73 -12.16
CA MET A 403 26.29 4.59 -11.36
C MET A 403 26.80 5.77 -12.18
N MET A 404 27.37 5.51 -13.36
CA MET A 404 27.89 6.57 -14.25
C MET A 404 26.78 7.55 -14.66
N SER A 405 25.62 7.05 -15.06
CA SER A 405 24.47 7.88 -15.45
C SER A 405 23.99 8.77 -14.30
N GLY A 406 23.97 8.20 -13.09
CA GLY A 406 23.52 8.94 -11.90
C GLY A 406 24.51 10.03 -11.48
N ILE A 407 25.81 9.75 -11.51
CA ILE A 407 26.87 10.74 -11.20
C ILE A 407 26.84 11.84 -12.27
N SER A 408 26.76 11.47 -13.55
CA SER A 408 26.70 12.44 -14.66
C SER A 408 25.50 13.37 -14.53
N ALA A 409 24.31 12.82 -14.22
CA ALA A 409 23.10 13.62 -13.99
C ALA A 409 23.33 14.61 -12.83
N GLY A 410 23.99 14.18 -11.76
CA GLY A 410 24.35 15.04 -10.63
C GLY A 410 25.29 16.19 -11.03
N MET A 411 26.29 15.90 -11.86
CA MET A 411 27.22 16.94 -12.36
C MET A 411 26.52 17.94 -13.28
N VAL A 412 25.58 17.45 -14.11
CA VAL A 412 24.74 18.33 -14.95
C VAL A 412 23.84 19.21 -14.06
N ALA A 413 23.29 18.70 -12.96
CA ALA A 413 22.51 19.51 -12.03
C ALA A 413 23.36 20.67 -11.46
N ILE A 414 24.61 20.42 -11.10
CA ILE A 414 25.54 21.45 -10.61
C ILE A 414 25.81 22.50 -11.70
N LEU A 415 26.03 22.07 -12.93
CA LEU A 415 26.23 22.98 -14.08
C LEU A 415 24.98 23.87 -14.29
N VAL A 416 23.77 23.26 -14.21
CA VAL A 416 22.51 24.01 -14.34
C VAL A 416 22.36 25.03 -13.20
N LEU A 417 22.79 24.68 -11.98
CA LEU A 417 22.78 25.61 -10.83
C LEU A 417 23.73 26.80 -11.07
N ALA A 418 24.92 26.54 -11.64
CA ALA A 418 25.88 27.58 -12.01
C ALA A 418 25.31 28.52 -13.10
N LEU A 419 24.63 27.96 -14.11
CA LEU A 419 23.97 28.73 -15.17
C LEU A 419 22.80 29.55 -14.61
N PHE A 420 22.03 29.01 -13.68
CA PHE A 420 20.98 29.71 -12.95
C PHE A 420 21.54 30.95 -12.23
N ALA A 421 22.68 30.79 -11.54
CA ALA A 421 23.32 31.88 -10.81
C ALA A 421 23.83 33.01 -11.75
N HIS A 422 24.14 32.70 -13.01
CA HIS A 422 24.65 33.65 -13.99
C HIS A 422 23.53 34.30 -14.84
N ASP A 423 22.31 33.79 -14.78
CA ASP A 423 21.19 34.28 -15.60
C ASP A 423 20.74 35.70 -15.15
N PRO A 424 20.75 36.70 -16.03
CA PRO A 424 20.40 38.08 -15.65
C PRO A 424 19.00 38.21 -15.05
N ALA A 425 18.01 37.45 -15.53
CA ALA A 425 16.66 37.47 -14.99
C ALA A 425 16.60 36.94 -13.56
N THR A 426 17.43 35.93 -13.28
CA THR A 426 17.61 35.37 -11.92
C THR A 426 18.32 36.41 -11.03
N ALA A 427 19.46 36.95 -11.49
CA ALA A 427 20.28 37.89 -10.72
C ALA A 427 19.47 39.08 -10.22
N ALA A 428 18.54 39.58 -11.02
CA ALA A 428 17.68 40.75 -10.68
C ALA A 428 16.79 40.49 -9.43
N HIS A 429 16.60 39.26 -9.00
CA HIS A 429 15.77 38.91 -7.83
C HIS A 429 16.56 38.81 -6.52
N TYR A 430 17.91 38.88 -6.57
CA TYR A 430 18.78 38.66 -5.42
C TYR A 430 19.60 39.92 -5.11
N ALA A 431 19.75 40.23 -3.83
CA ALA A 431 20.55 41.36 -3.37
C ALA A 431 22.05 41.17 -3.69
N THR A 432 22.52 39.92 -3.60
CA THR A 432 23.93 39.57 -3.87
C THR A 432 23.96 38.25 -4.68
N PRO A 433 23.64 38.31 -5.99
CA PRO A 433 23.54 37.10 -6.82
C PRO A 433 24.86 36.30 -6.92
N GLU A 434 26.01 36.95 -6.73
CA GLU A 434 27.32 36.30 -6.75
C GLU A 434 27.43 35.18 -5.71
N LEU A 435 26.73 35.29 -4.59
CA LEU A 435 26.73 34.28 -3.56
C LEU A 435 26.09 32.97 -4.00
N LEU A 436 25.22 33.01 -5.03
CA LEU A 436 24.58 31.78 -5.56
C LEU A 436 25.59 30.76 -6.09
N TRP A 437 26.75 31.26 -6.59
CA TRP A 437 27.84 30.38 -7.04
C TRP A 437 28.38 29.51 -5.93
N LEU A 438 28.39 30.01 -4.70
CA LEU A 438 28.88 29.24 -3.56
C LEU A 438 28.02 28.02 -3.27
N LEU A 439 26.74 27.98 -3.75
CA LEU A 439 25.87 26.81 -3.60
C LEU A 439 26.41 25.57 -4.32
N CYS A 440 27.22 25.78 -5.37
CA CYS A 440 27.79 24.67 -6.14
C CYS A 440 28.75 23.83 -5.27
N LEU A 441 29.53 24.44 -4.38
CA LEU A 441 30.56 23.74 -3.58
C LEU A 441 29.95 22.72 -2.60
N PRO A 442 29.03 23.10 -1.72
CA PRO A 442 28.38 22.13 -0.82
C PRO A 442 27.57 21.09 -1.58
N LEU A 443 26.98 21.43 -2.75
CA LEU A 443 26.24 20.49 -3.56
C LEU A 443 27.18 19.44 -4.21
N ILE A 444 28.35 19.85 -4.73
CA ILE A 444 29.42 18.95 -5.24
C ILE A 444 29.83 17.97 -4.13
N TYR A 445 30.13 18.51 -2.94
CA TYR A 445 30.55 17.71 -1.80
C TYR A 445 29.45 16.69 -1.45
N TRP A 446 28.20 17.14 -1.33
CA TRP A 446 27.07 16.29 -0.91
C TRP A 446 26.80 15.16 -1.91
N LEU A 447 26.75 15.50 -3.22
CA LEU A 447 26.50 14.51 -4.28
C LEU A 447 27.60 13.45 -4.33
N ASN A 448 28.85 13.87 -4.33
CA ASN A 448 29.96 12.89 -4.33
C ASN A 448 29.96 12.03 -3.07
N ARG A 449 29.72 12.64 -1.92
CA ARG A 449 29.67 11.92 -0.64
C ARG A 449 28.58 10.85 -0.64
N ILE A 450 27.35 11.20 -1.06
CA ILE A 450 26.24 10.23 -1.01
C ILE A 450 26.47 9.05 -1.98
N TRP A 451 27.08 9.31 -3.16
CA TRP A 451 27.44 8.26 -4.11
C TRP A 451 28.54 7.35 -3.56
N MET A 452 29.59 7.93 -2.91
CA MET A 452 30.64 7.14 -2.24
C MET A 452 30.06 6.26 -1.12
N MET A 453 29.20 6.82 -0.30
CA MET A 453 28.56 6.09 0.81
C MET A 453 27.66 4.97 0.28
N ALA A 454 26.93 5.23 -0.81
CA ALA A 454 26.11 4.21 -1.43
C ALA A 454 26.97 3.04 -1.96
N ARG A 455 28.11 3.35 -2.58
CA ARG A 455 29.04 2.32 -3.06
C ARG A 455 29.60 1.48 -1.89
N ARG A 456 29.83 2.08 -0.74
CA ARG A 456 30.31 1.39 0.48
C ARG A 456 29.23 0.61 1.24
N GLY A 457 27.96 0.70 0.81
CA GLY A 457 26.87 0.03 1.51
C GLY A 457 26.31 0.80 2.71
N GLU A 458 26.72 2.04 2.89
CA GLU A 458 26.35 2.87 4.05
C GLU A 458 24.98 3.58 3.86
N VAL A 459 24.42 3.54 2.66
CA VAL A 459 23.09 4.11 2.34
C VAL A 459 22.11 2.96 2.09
N GLU A 460 21.06 2.91 2.89
CA GLU A 460 20.01 1.90 2.76
C GLU A 460 18.68 2.54 2.32
N GLY A 461 17.99 1.90 1.40
CA GLY A 461 16.64 2.26 0.99
C GLY A 461 16.57 3.52 0.14
N ASP A 462 15.80 4.52 0.57
CA ASP A 462 15.49 5.72 -0.23
C ASP A 462 16.51 6.84 0.07
N PRO A 463 17.26 7.33 -0.96
CA PRO A 463 18.29 8.38 -0.76
C PRO A 463 17.75 9.69 -0.18
N VAL A 464 16.52 10.09 -0.51
CA VAL A 464 15.89 11.30 0.04
C VAL A 464 15.59 11.11 1.53
N ALA A 465 15.07 9.94 1.90
CA ALA A 465 14.81 9.62 3.30
C ALA A 465 16.13 9.52 4.11
N PHE A 466 17.20 9.04 3.50
CA PHE A 466 18.55 9.02 4.10
C PHE A 466 19.04 10.46 4.33
N ALA A 467 18.96 11.33 3.33
CA ALA A 467 19.44 12.71 3.40
C ALA A 467 18.80 13.50 4.56
N ILE A 468 17.52 13.28 4.83
CA ILE A 468 16.79 13.95 5.93
C ILE A 468 17.25 13.48 7.32
N LYS A 469 17.84 12.30 7.41
CA LYS A 469 18.30 11.71 8.70
C LYS A 469 19.81 11.86 8.92
N ASP A 470 20.58 11.97 7.86
CA ASP A 470 22.04 12.05 7.94
C ASP A 470 22.49 13.44 8.41
N ARG A 471 23.19 13.51 9.52
CA ARG A 471 23.65 14.77 10.15
C ARG A 471 24.45 15.64 9.19
N ARG A 472 25.33 15.04 8.38
CA ARG A 472 26.17 15.80 7.43
C ARG A 472 25.33 16.37 6.28
N SER A 473 24.33 15.61 5.80
CA SER A 473 23.39 16.10 4.79
C SER A 473 22.56 17.28 5.32
N ILE A 474 22.13 17.21 6.58
CA ILE A 474 21.41 18.31 7.25
C ILE A 474 22.30 19.54 7.36
N LEU A 475 23.58 19.37 7.76
CA LEU A 475 24.53 20.49 7.86
C LEU A 475 24.79 21.13 6.49
N VAL A 476 24.96 20.31 5.44
CA VAL A 476 25.15 20.81 4.07
C VAL A 476 23.90 21.57 3.61
N GLY A 477 22.71 21.00 3.85
CA GLY A 477 21.45 21.66 3.53
C GLY A 477 21.28 22.99 4.27
N GLY A 478 21.67 23.03 5.55
CA GLY A 478 21.69 24.25 6.36
C GLY A 478 22.65 25.30 5.82
N ALA A 479 23.86 24.89 5.46
CA ALA A 479 24.85 25.79 4.84
C ALA A 479 24.32 26.37 3.51
N MET A 480 23.71 25.53 2.67
CA MET A 480 23.08 25.96 1.41
C MET A 480 21.96 26.97 1.68
N ALA A 481 21.12 26.69 2.69
CA ALA A 481 20.03 27.62 3.07
C ALA A 481 20.56 28.96 3.56
N CYS A 482 21.67 28.99 4.34
CA CYS A 482 22.32 30.22 4.79
C CYS A 482 22.91 31.01 3.62
N ILE A 483 23.60 30.35 2.70
CA ILE A 483 24.15 30.98 1.48
C ILE A 483 23.00 31.58 0.65
N PHE A 484 21.92 30.81 0.47
CA PHE A 484 20.74 31.24 -0.30
C PHE A 484 20.07 32.47 0.36
N ALA A 485 19.91 32.44 1.69
CA ALA A 485 19.33 33.57 2.44
C ALA A 485 20.24 34.82 2.36
N ALA A 486 21.55 34.63 2.43
CA ALA A 486 22.53 35.73 2.25
C ALA A 486 22.45 36.31 0.84
N ALA A 487 22.30 35.48 -0.19
CA ALA A 487 22.11 35.95 -1.57
C ALA A 487 20.82 36.77 -1.73
N LEU A 488 19.76 36.36 -1.01
CA LEU A 488 18.43 36.99 -1.13
C LEU A 488 18.31 38.29 -0.34
N TYR A 489 18.91 38.36 0.87
CA TYR A 489 18.72 39.45 1.83
C TYR A 489 20.03 40.14 2.27
N GLY A 490 21.16 39.73 1.75
CA GLY A 490 22.45 40.30 2.11
C GLY A 490 22.57 41.77 1.73
N PRO A 491 23.50 42.55 2.33
CA PRO A 491 23.73 43.92 1.89
C PRO A 491 24.19 43.89 0.43
N ALA A 492 23.56 44.71 -0.39
CA ALA A 492 23.95 44.83 -1.79
C ALA A 492 25.45 45.13 -1.86
N ALA A 493 26.16 44.41 -2.72
CA ALA A 493 27.58 44.67 -2.92
C ALA A 493 27.72 46.12 -3.40
N ALA A 494 28.56 46.89 -2.77
CA ALA A 494 28.82 48.26 -3.22
C ALA A 494 29.37 48.22 -4.65
N PRO A 495 28.92 49.09 -5.56
CA PRO A 495 29.32 49.08 -6.97
C PRO A 495 30.83 49.31 -7.17
#